data_5e8a1b43807840c8567e459371d278ce
#
_entry.id   5e8a1b43807840c8567e459371d278ce
#
_cell.length_a   1.000
_cell.length_b   1.000
_cell.length_c   1.000
_cell.angle_alpha   90.00
_cell.angle_beta   90.00
_cell.angle_gamma   90.00
#
_symmetry.space_group_name_H-M   'P 1'
#
loop_
_entity.id
_entity.type
_entity.pdbx_description
1 polymer ?
#
loop_
_entity_poly.entity_id
_entity_poly.type
_entity_poly.pdbx_seq_one_letter_code
_entity_poly.pdbx_strand_id
1 'polypeptide(L)'
;FSLKAPRFAVNRKVLAEGGESVERFVQSGIAELGDRLGPILWQFAATKQFDPDDFGAFLELLPAKAEGLRLRHVVEPRHESFACPKAVALCRKAGVAIVCAEAEDYPQIADVTADFLYARLQKGDEAISTGYPAAALDAWAKRAKEWAEGGQPDDLRRADPQVQPVRQERDVFVYFIRSGKPRAPHAAMALQERLDAA
;
A
#
# COMPACT_ATOMS: atom_id res chain seq x y z
N PHE A 1 -10.61 8.12 4.75
CA PHE A 1 -10.53 6.78 5.34
C PHE A 1 -9.87 5.80 4.39
N SER A 2 -8.87 4.99 4.85
CA SER A 2 -8.43 3.82 4.09
C SER A 2 -9.19 2.60 4.58
N LEU A 3 -9.79 1.85 3.66
CA LEU A 3 -10.54 0.65 3.97
C LEU A 3 -9.68 -0.59 3.76
N LYS A 4 -9.84 -1.57 4.63
CA LYS A 4 -9.25 -2.89 4.41
C LYS A 4 -10.33 -3.85 3.92
N ALA A 5 -10.12 -4.42 2.74
CA ALA A 5 -11.01 -5.43 2.19
C ALA A 5 -11.10 -6.66 3.11
N PRO A 6 -12.24 -7.31 3.18
CA PRO A 6 -12.47 -8.45 4.07
C PRO A 6 -11.61 -9.65 3.66
N ARG A 7 -11.17 -10.44 4.65
CA ARG A 7 -10.28 -11.59 4.40
C ARG A 7 -10.85 -12.61 3.42
N PHE A 8 -12.15 -12.80 3.40
CA PHE A 8 -12.77 -13.76 2.49
C PHE A 8 -12.66 -13.39 1.01
N ALA A 9 -12.41 -12.12 0.68
CA ALA A 9 -12.15 -11.68 -0.69
C ALA A 9 -10.75 -12.03 -1.20
N VAL A 10 -9.77 -12.14 -0.31
CA VAL A 10 -8.34 -12.28 -0.64
C VAL A 10 -7.66 -13.52 -0.05
N ASN A 11 -8.26 -14.17 0.95
CA ASN A 11 -7.71 -15.38 1.57
C ASN A 11 -8.21 -16.64 0.83
N ARG A 12 -7.86 -16.75 -0.45
CA ARG A 12 -8.29 -17.80 -1.36
C ARG A 12 -7.09 -18.51 -2.00
N LYS A 13 -7.26 -19.78 -2.36
CA LYS A 13 -6.26 -20.52 -3.13
C LYS A 13 -6.10 -19.90 -4.53
N VAL A 14 -7.22 -19.56 -5.17
CA VAL A 14 -7.29 -18.89 -6.48
C VAL A 14 -7.94 -17.52 -6.27
N LEU A 15 -7.17 -16.43 -6.45
CA LEU A 15 -7.64 -15.06 -6.25
C LEU A 15 -8.68 -14.65 -7.30
N ALA A 16 -8.51 -15.15 -8.53
CA ALA A 16 -9.43 -14.90 -9.65
C ALA A 16 -10.89 -15.34 -9.37
N GLU A 17 -11.10 -16.28 -8.44
CA GLU A 17 -12.43 -16.70 -8.01
C GLU A 17 -13.08 -15.73 -7.00
N GLY A 18 -12.42 -14.61 -6.69
CA GLY A 18 -12.87 -13.63 -5.71
C GLY A 18 -13.95 -12.65 -6.17
N GLY A 19 -14.39 -12.69 -7.43
CA GLY A 19 -15.24 -11.68 -8.05
C GLY A 19 -16.49 -11.31 -7.26
N GLU A 20 -17.31 -12.30 -6.89
CA GLU A 20 -18.52 -12.08 -6.08
C GLU A 20 -18.21 -11.40 -4.72
N SER A 21 -17.08 -11.76 -4.12
CA SER A 21 -16.67 -11.20 -2.82
C SER A 21 -16.15 -9.77 -2.95
N VAL A 22 -15.47 -9.47 -4.06
CA VAL A 22 -15.02 -8.10 -4.40
C VAL A 22 -16.26 -7.23 -4.64
N GLU A 23 -17.19 -7.69 -5.46
CA GLU A 23 -18.43 -6.98 -5.78
C GLU A 23 -19.26 -6.70 -4.52
N ARG A 24 -19.51 -7.72 -3.71
CA ARG A 24 -20.26 -7.58 -2.44
C ARG A 24 -19.62 -6.55 -1.51
N PHE A 25 -18.28 -6.53 -1.43
CA PHE A 25 -17.58 -5.55 -0.62
C PHE A 25 -17.72 -4.13 -1.20
N VAL A 26 -17.54 -3.96 -2.49
CA VAL A 26 -17.68 -2.66 -3.15
C VAL A 26 -19.11 -2.11 -3.03
N GLN A 27 -20.12 -2.98 -3.10
CA GLN A 27 -21.55 -2.63 -2.97
C GLN A 27 -22.00 -2.48 -1.50
N SER A 28 -21.12 -2.65 -0.51
CA SER A 28 -21.47 -2.56 0.91
C SER A 28 -21.65 -1.12 1.44
N GLY A 29 -21.79 -0.14 0.57
CA GLY A 29 -21.96 1.27 0.94
C GLY A 29 -20.65 2.04 1.08
N ILE A 30 -19.50 1.50 0.60
CA ILE A 30 -18.22 2.22 0.69
C ILE A 30 -18.23 3.55 -0.08
N ALA A 31 -19.05 3.66 -1.11
CA ALA A 31 -19.21 4.88 -1.91
C ALA A 31 -19.89 6.02 -1.13
N GLU A 32 -20.64 5.73 -0.06
CA GLU A 32 -21.26 6.73 0.82
C GLU A 32 -20.22 7.61 1.55
N LEU A 33 -18.97 7.17 1.60
CA LEU A 33 -17.86 7.98 2.14
C LEU A 33 -17.53 9.19 1.24
N GLY A 34 -17.94 9.17 -0.03
CA GLY A 34 -17.68 10.24 -0.98
C GLY A 34 -16.18 10.56 -1.09
N ASP A 35 -15.83 11.84 -1.01
CA ASP A 35 -14.45 12.36 -1.06
C ASP A 35 -13.56 11.90 0.11
N ARG A 36 -14.17 11.43 1.19
CA ARG A 36 -13.43 10.87 2.35
C ARG A 36 -12.96 9.44 2.13
N LEU A 37 -13.36 8.78 1.03
CA LEU A 37 -12.86 7.44 0.68
C LEU A 37 -11.43 7.52 0.16
N GLY A 38 -10.49 7.01 0.93
CA GLY A 38 -9.10 6.79 0.54
C GLY A 38 -8.87 5.41 -0.09
N PRO A 39 -7.62 4.93 -0.12
CA PRO A 39 -7.31 3.65 -0.74
C PRO A 39 -7.97 2.45 -0.08
N ILE A 40 -8.28 1.44 -0.90
CA ILE A 40 -8.80 0.14 -0.49
C ILE A 40 -7.65 -0.87 -0.48
N LEU A 41 -7.32 -1.40 0.70
CA LEU A 41 -6.22 -2.33 0.92
C LEU A 41 -6.67 -3.78 0.76
N TRP A 42 -6.07 -4.49 -0.19
CA TRP A 42 -6.23 -5.92 -0.45
C TRP A 42 -5.01 -6.67 0.09
N GLN A 43 -5.09 -7.16 1.33
CA GLN A 43 -3.99 -7.81 2.02
C GLN A 43 -4.05 -9.32 1.84
N PHE A 44 -3.02 -9.90 1.20
CA PHE A 44 -2.91 -11.34 0.99
C PHE A 44 -2.35 -12.06 2.22
N ALA A 45 -2.62 -13.37 2.31
CA ALA A 45 -1.99 -14.22 3.31
C ALA A 45 -0.49 -14.37 3.01
N ALA A 46 0.34 -14.54 4.06
CA ALA A 46 1.77 -14.76 3.89
C ALA A 46 2.11 -16.07 3.13
N THR A 47 1.17 -17.02 3.10
CA THR A 47 1.27 -18.28 2.35
C THR A 47 0.86 -18.17 0.88
N LYS A 48 0.29 -17.03 0.46
CA LYS A 48 -0.13 -16.84 -0.94
C LYS A 48 1.10 -16.56 -1.80
N GLN A 49 1.49 -17.56 -2.60
CA GLN A 49 2.54 -17.42 -3.59
C GLN A 49 2.05 -16.65 -4.83
N PHE A 50 2.97 -16.00 -5.50
CA PHE A 50 2.71 -15.30 -6.75
C PHE A 50 2.50 -16.30 -7.89
N ASP A 51 1.37 -16.18 -8.54
CA ASP A 51 1.03 -16.78 -9.81
C ASP A 51 0.61 -15.63 -10.72
N PRO A 52 1.28 -15.39 -11.85
CA PRO A 52 1.04 -14.21 -12.69
C PRO A 52 -0.36 -14.19 -13.32
N ASP A 53 -0.91 -15.35 -13.67
CA ASP A 53 -2.22 -15.44 -14.31
C ASP A 53 -3.34 -15.25 -13.29
N ASP A 54 -3.26 -15.92 -12.14
CA ASP A 54 -4.20 -15.74 -11.04
C ASP A 54 -4.17 -14.31 -10.48
N PHE A 55 -2.99 -13.75 -10.30
CA PHE A 55 -2.85 -12.38 -9.79
C PHE A 55 -3.32 -11.35 -10.83
N GLY A 56 -2.98 -11.54 -12.10
CA GLY A 56 -3.46 -10.67 -13.19
C GLY A 56 -4.98 -10.66 -13.28
N ALA A 57 -5.61 -11.84 -13.27
CA ALA A 57 -7.05 -11.97 -13.27
C ALA A 57 -7.70 -11.34 -12.01
N PHE A 58 -7.10 -11.48 -10.84
CA PHE A 58 -7.57 -10.77 -9.64
C PHE A 58 -7.55 -9.25 -9.80
N LEU A 59 -6.49 -8.67 -10.35
CA LEU A 59 -6.42 -7.23 -10.57
C LEU A 59 -7.52 -6.73 -11.52
N GLU A 60 -7.94 -7.55 -12.49
CA GLU A 60 -9.04 -7.23 -13.41
C GLU A 60 -10.43 -7.27 -12.72
N LEU A 61 -10.57 -7.96 -11.58
CA LEU A 61 -11.80 -7.93 -10.78
C LEU A 61 -12.02 -6.61 -10.03
N LEU A 62 -10.97 -5.79 -9.86
CA LEU A 62 -11.04 -4.57 -9.07
C LEU A 62 -11.68 -3.44 -9.89
N PRO A 63 -12.89 -2.97 -9.52
CA PRO A 63 -13.58 -1.96 -10.30
C PRO A 63 -12.91 -0.59 -10.16
N ALA A 64 -12.74 0.11 -11.27
CA ALA A 64 -12.16 1.45 -11.25
C ALA A 64 -13.06 2.49 -10.57
N LYS A 65 -14.38 2.23 -10.50
CA LYS A 65 -15.38 3.14 -9.92
C LYS A 65 -16.49 2.36 -9.21
N ALA A 66 -17.10 3.01 -8.20
CA ALA A 66 -18.37 2.60 -7.60
C ALA A 66 -19.25 3.84 -7.45
N GLU A 67 -20.51 3.78 -7.94
CA GLU A 67 -21.48 4.89 -7.87
C GLU A 67 -20.90 6.24 -8.39
N GLY A 68 -20.09 6.18 -9.45
CA GLY A 68 -19.41 7.35 -10.04
C GLY A 68 -18.12 7.76 -9.33
N LEU A 69 -17.88 7.32 -8.10
CA LEU A 69 -16.67 7.61 -7.33
C LEU A 69 -15.50 6.75 -7.83
N ARG A 70 -14.36 7.37 -8.12
CA ARG A 70 -13.12 6.66 -8.46
C ARG A 70 -12.60 5.89 -7.25
N LEU A 71 -12.27 4.61 -7.44
CA LEU A 71 -11.67 3.78 -6.42
C LEU A 71 -10.14 3.71 -6.59
N ARG A 72 -9.41 3.77 -5.48
CA ARG A 72 -7.97 3.60 -5.42
C ARG A 72 -7.67 2.26 -4.75
N HIS A 73 -7.09 1.33 -5.49
CA HIS A 73 -6.77 0.00 -4.98
C HIS A 73 -5.30 -0.13 -4.65
N VAL A 74 -5.01 -0.80 -3.55
CA VAL A 74 -3.65 -1.14 -3.14
C VAL A 74 -3.57 -2.59 -2.68
N VAL A 75 -2.60 -3.33 -3.16
CA VAL A 75 -2.34 -4.72 -2.76
C VAL A 75 -1.19 -4.78 -1.76
N GLU A 76 -1.32 -5.64 -0.75
CA GLU A 76 -0.24 -5.97 0.18
C GLU A 76 0.12 -7.44 0.07
N PRO A 77 1.01 -7.81 -0.85
CA PRO A 77 1.58 -9.14 -0.86
C PRO A 77 2.51 -9.34 0.34
N ARG A 78 2.51 -10.56 0.88
CA ARG A 78 3.30 -10.92 2.07
C ARG A 78 4.22 -12.11 1.85
N HIS A 79 4.22 -12.68 0.65
CA HIS A 79 5.11 -13.75 0.26
C HIS A 79 6.22 -13.20 -0.65
N GLU A 80 7.46 -13.64 -0.44
CA GLU A 80 8.65 -13.14 -1.16
C GLU A 80 8.55 -13.31 -2.69
N SER A 81 7.80 -14.31 -3.16
CA SER A 81 7.61 -14.51 -4.61
C SER A 81 7.00 -13.34 -5.36
N PHE A 82 6.33 -12.41 -4.67
CA PHE A 82 5.82 -11.17 -5.28
C PHE A 82 6.89 -10.09 -5.49
N ALA A 83 8.07 -10.23 -4.87
CA ALA A 83 9.17 -9.28 -5.05
C ALA A 83 9.89 -9.54 -6.39
N CYS A 84 9.16 -9.44 -7.49
CA CYS A 84 9.66 -9.67 -8.85
C CYS A 84 9.11 -8.65 -9.85
N PRO A 85 9.84 -8.37 -10.97
CA PRO A 85 9.42 -7.40 -11.98
C PRO A 85 8.04 -7.69 -12.58
N LYS A 86 7.68 -8.97 -12.72
CA LYS A 86 6.39 -9.36 -13.31
C LYS A 86 5.20 -8.92 -12.46
N ALA A 87 5.28 -9.09 -11.13
CA ALA A 87 4.22 -8.64 -10.23
C ALA A 87 4.07 -7.11 -10.26
N VAL A 88 5.19 -6.39 -10.25
CA VAL A 88 5.20 -4.92 -10.35
C VAL A 88 4.61 -4.45 -11.69
N ALA A 89 4.97 -5.10 -12.80
CA ALA A 89 4.44 -4.75 -14.12
C ALA A 89 2.91 -4.96 -14.22
N LEU A 90 2.37 -6.03 -13.61
CA LEU A 90 0.93 -6.27 -13.57
C LEU A 90 0.22 -5.16 -12.78
N CYS A 91 0.74 -4.76 -11.62
CA CYS A 91 0.18 -3.67 -10.84
C CYS A 91 0.24 -2.33 -11.59
N ARG A 92 1.35 -2.00 -12.26
CA ARG A 92 1.45 -0.80 -13.10
C ARG A 92 0.42 -0.79 -14.22
N LYS A 93 0.25 -1.91 -14.92
CA LYS A 93 -0.75 -2.06 -15.98
C LYS A 93 -2.18 -1.82 -15.46
N ALA A 94 -2.47 -2.30 -14.25
CA ALA A 94 -3.79 -2.14 -13.62
C ALA A 94 -3.97 -0.79 -12.90
N GLY A 95 -2.92 0.02 -12.73
CA GLY A 95 -2.98 1.26 -11.93
C GLY A 95 -3.24 1.00 -10.45
N VAL A 96 -2.84 -0.17 -9.94
CA VAL A 96 -2.99 -0.60 -8.54
C VAL A 96 -1.68 -0.38 -7.81
N ALA A 97 -1.73 0.28 -6.65
CA ALA A 97 -0.54 0.48 -5.81
C ALA A 97 -0.10 -0.83 -5.15
N ILE A 98 1.21 -0.95 -4.89
CA ILE A 98 1.76 -2.00 -4.02
C ILE A 98 2.13 -1.35 -2.69
N VAL A 99 1.82 -2.01 -1.57
CA VAL A 99 2.25 -1.54 -0.25
C VAL A 99 3.77 -1.58 -0.14
N CYS A 100 4.39 -0.43 0.14
CA CYS A 100 5.74 -0.39 0.66
C CYS A 100 5.71 -0.76 2.15
N ALA A 101 6.05 -1.99 2.47
CA ALA A 101 6.04 -2.49 3.85
C ALA A 101 7.41 -2.29 4.52
N GLU A 102 7.43 -1.57 5.64
CA GLU A 102 8.55 -1.63 6.58
C GLU A 102 8.28 -2.75 7.58
N ALA A 103 8.65 -3.98 7.23
CA ALA A 103 8.39 -5.17 8.03
C ALA A 103 9.62 -6.07 8.06
N GLU A 104 9.68 -6.97 9.04
CA GLU A 104 10.73 -7.99 9.13
C GLU A 104 10.33 -9.26 8.38
N ASP A 105 9.03 -9.58 8.40
CA ASP A 105 8.49 -10.87 7.95
C ASP A 105 7.97 -10.83 6.50
N TYR A 106 7.95 -9.65 5.85
CA TYR A 106 7.34 -9.47 4.54
C TYR A 106 8.30 -8.77 3.59
N PRO A 107 8.19 -9.02 2.27
CA PRO A 107 9.04 -8.34 1.30
C PRO A 107 8.77 -6.84 1.30
N GLN A 108 9.82 -6.05 1.22
CA GLN A 108 9.73 -4.64 0.88
C GLN A 108 9.70 -4.51 -0.65
N ILE A 109 8.64 -3.90 -1.17
CA ILE A 109 8.46 -3.59 -2.59
C ILE A 109 8.12 -2.10 -2.66
N ALA A 110 9.13 -1.28 -2.94
CA ALA A 110 8.99 0.18 -2.95
C ALA A 110 8.76 0.75 -4.35
N ASP A 111 8.41 -0.11 -5.31
CA ASP A 111 8.14 0.28 -6.68
C ASP A 111 6.85 1.11 -6.78
N VAL A 112 6.92 2.22 -7.48
CA VAL A 112 5.75 3.03 -7.82
C VAL A 112 4.96 2.34 -8.93
N THR A 113 3.70 2.02 -8.66
CA THR A 113 2.82 1.29 -9.60
C THR A 113 1.49 1.99 -9.88
N ALA A 114 1.19 3.07 -9.15
CA ALA A 114 -0.02 3.86 -9.31
C ALA A 114 0.28 5.37 -9.21
N ASP A 115 -0.74 6.21 -9.31
CA ASP A 115 -0.66 7.65 -9.13
C ASP A 115 -0.71 8.09 -7.65
N PHE A 116 -0.55 7.13 -6.74
CA PHE A 116 -0.40 7.35 -5.30
C PHE A 116 0.51 6.29 -4.68
N LEU A 117 1.03 6.55 -3.48
CA LEU A 117 1.84 5.64 -2.69
C LEU A 117 1.11 5.22 -1.41
N TYR A 118 1.41 4.01 -0.94
CA TYR A 118 0.87 3.47 0.29
C TYR A 118 1.96 2.76 1.08
N ALA A 119 2.41 3.35 2.17
CA ALA A 119 3.43 2.78 3.04
C ALA A 119 2.81 2.29 4.36
N ARG A 120 3.29 1.15 4.86
CA ARG A 120 2.89 0.59 6.15
C ARG A 120 4.13 0.34 7.01
N LEU A 121 4.29 1.17 8.04
CA LEU A 121 5.43 1.16 8.94
C LEU A 121 5.11 0.29 10.16
N GLN A 122 5.89 -0.76 10.37
CA GLN A 122 5.58 -1.84 11.31
C GLN A 122 6.65 -2.05 12.40
N LYS A 123 7.68 -1.19 12.44
CA LYS A 123 8.80 -1.29 13.39
C LYS A 123 8.69 -0.30 14.57
N GLY A 124 7.48 0.06 14.96
CA GLY A 124 7.26 0.92 16.11
C GLY A 124 7.71 0.28 17.43
N ASP A 125 8.16 1.12 18.37
CA ASP A 125 8.60 0.73 19.72
C ASP A 125 7.81 1.53 20.78
N GLU A 126 7.17 0.82 21.71
CA GLU A 126 6.39 1.43 22.78
C GLU A 126 7.27 2.20 23.79
N ALA A 127 8.54 1.84 23.91
CA ALA A 127 9.49 2.51 24.78
C ALA A 127 9.88 3.90 24.28
N ILE A 128 9.68 4.17 23.00
CA ILE A 128 9.96 5.47 22.38
C ILE A 128 8.70 6.33 22.42
N SER A 129 8.76 7.52 22.99
CA SER A 129 7.59 8.41 23.16
C SER A 129 6.88 8.73 21.83
N THR A 130 7.63 8.90 20.75
CA THR A 130 7.14 9.10 19.39
C THR A 130 6.92 7.79 18.62
N GLY A 131 7.04 6.62 19.27
CA GLY A 131 6.86 5.31 18.65
C GLY A 131 7.94 4.89 17.66
N TYR A 132 8.79 5.82 17.24
CA TYR A 132 9.92 5.62 16.32
C TYR A 132 11.11 6.49 16.70
N PRO A 133 12.36 6.06 16.44
CA PRO A 133 13.52 6.93 16.57
C PRO A 133 13.40 8.16 15.66
N ALA A 134 13.89 9.32 16.14
CA ALA A 134 13.83 10.57 15.38
C ALA A 134 14.46 10.43 13.96
N ALA A 135 15.62 9.81 13.86
CA ALA A 135 16.29 9.59 12.57
C ALA A 135 15.47 8.71 11.60
N ALA A 136 14.70 7.75 12.11
CA ALA A 136 13.81 6.95 11.27
C ALA A 136 12.63 7.78 10.76
N LEU A 137 12.03 8.63 11.60
CA LEU A 137 10.98 9.56 11.18
C LEU A 137 11.49 10.58 10.16
N ASP A 138 12.71 11.10 10.34
CA ASP A 138 13.36 12.02 9.39
C ASP A 138 13.57 11.35 8.02
N ALA A 139 14.03 10.10 8.02
CA ALA A 139 14.18 9.32 6.79
C ALA A 139 12.84 9.06 6.09
N TRP A 140 11.78 8.71 6.85
CA TRP A 140 10.45 8.49 6.28
C TRP A 140 9.82 9.79 5.79
N ALA A 141 10.05 10.92 6.43
CA ALA A 141 9.60 12.23 5.95
C ALA A 141 10.26 12.57 4.60
N LYS A 142 11.59 12.37 4.48
CA LYS A 142 12.33 12.57 3.22
C LYS A 142 11.76 11.70 2.09
N ARG A 143 11.56 10.40 2.34
CA ARG A 143 10.98 9.45 1.36
C ARG A 143 9.57 9.86 0.93
N ALA A 144 8.73 10.25 1.89
CA ALA A 144 7.36 10.67 1.61
C ALA A 144 7.32 11.93 0.73
N LYS A 145 8.18 12.92 1.00
CA LYS A 145 8.32 14.13 0.17
C LYS A 145 8.81 13.79 -1.24
N GLU A 146 9.84 12.97 -1.35
CA GLU A 146 10.38 12.54 -2.65
C GLU A 146 9.31 11.81 -3.49
N TRP A 147 8.51 10.93 -2.90
CA TRP A 147 7.39 10.29 -3.59
C TRP A 147 6.31 11.31 -3.99
N ALA A 148 5.94 12.24 -3.09
CA ALA A 148 4.94 13.28 -3.36
C ALA A 148 5.36 14.18 -4.53
N GLU A 149 6.64 14.52 -4.63
CA GLU A 149 7.24 15.33 -5.69
C GLU A 149 7.47 14.54 -7.01
N GLY A 150 7.00 13.30 -7.06
CA GLY A 150 7.10 12.46 -8.25
C GLY A 150 8.38 11.64 -8.37
N GLY A 151 9.24 11.66 -7.37
CA GLY A 151 10.47 10.88 -7.30
C GLY A 151 10.27 9.42 -6.91
N GLN A 152 11.39 8.75 -6.69
CA GLN A 152 11.48 7.36 -6.24
C GLN A 152 12.71 7.24 -5.32
N PRO A 153 12.53 7.10 -3.99
CA PRO A 153 13.64 6.89 -3.07
C PRO A 153 14.54 5.72 -3.49
N ASP A 154 15.85 5.94 -3.45
CA ASP A 154 16.85 4.97 -3.89
C ASP A 154 17.35 4.06 -2.74
N ASP A 155 17.03 4.41 -1.50
CA ASP A 155 17.39 3.68 -0.29
C ASP A 155 16.39 2.59 0.12
N LEU A 156 15.36 2.36 -0.68
CA LEU A 156 14.36 1.31 -0.48
C LEU A 156 14.49 0.19 -1.52
N ARG A 157 14.25 -1.06 -1.07
CA ARG A 157 14.29 -2.22 -1.96
C ARG A 157 13.17 -2.14 -3.00
N ARG A 158 13.56 -2.25 -4.27
CA ARG A 158 12.66 -2.35 -5.43
C ARG A 158 12.74 -3.73 -6.04
N ALA A 159 11.60 -4.22 -6.51
CA ALA A 159 11.51 -5.50 -7.23
C ALA A 159 11.78 -5.33 -8.73
N ASP A 160 11.59 -4.11 -9.28
CA ASP A 160 11.84 -3.76 -10.67
C ASP A 160 12.63 -2.43 -10.79
N PRO A 161 13.93 -2.43 -10.41
CA PRO A 161 14.74 -1.20 -10.38
C PRO A 161 15.06 -0.64 -11.78
N GLN A 162 14.85 -1.43 -12.83
CA GLN A 162 15.15 -1.02 -14.22
C GLN A 162 14.09 -0.05 -14.78
N VAL A 163 12.87 -0.09 -14.26
CA VAL A 163 11.79 0.78 -14.72
C VAL A 163 11.65 1.97 -13.78
N GLN A 164 11.85 3.17 -14.32
CA GLN A 164 11.60 4.41 -13.57
C GLN A 164 10.13 4.81 -13.68
N PRO A 165 9.49 5.25 -12.59
CA PRO A 165 8.13 5.75 -12.64
C PRO A 165 8.03 7.06 -13.45
N VAL A 166 6.87 7.32 -14.02
CA VAL A 166 6.57 8.63 -14.58
C VAL A 166 6.66 9.68 -13.46
N ARG A 167 7.44 10.75 -13.71
CA ARG A 167 7.60 11.83 -12.73
C ARG A 167 6.34 12.70 -12.72
N GLN A 168 5.58 12.60 -11.66
CA GLN A 168 4.36 13.37 -11.42
C GLN A 168 4.08 13.46 -9.93
N GLU A 169 3.46 14.52 -9.46
CA GLU A 169 2.99 14.63 -8.08
C GLU A 169 2.04 13.48 -7.72
N ARG A 170 2.11 13.02 -6.46
CA ARG A 170 1.33 11.88 -5.98
C ARG A 170 0.84 12.09 -4.56
N ASP A 171 -0.34 11.58 -4.27
CA ASP A 171 -0.76 11.38 -2.89
C ASP A 171 0.09 10.28 -2.23
N VAL A 172 0.52 10.52 -0.99
CA VAL A 172 1.30 9.56 -0.20
C VAL A 172 0.56 9.24 1.09
N PHE A 173 0.21 7.97 1.27
CA PHE A 173 -0.47 7.46 2.45
C PHE A 173 0.51 6.67 3.30
N VAL A 174 0.77 7.11 4.54
CA VAL A 174 1.66 6.44 5.48
C VAL A 174 0.90 6.01 6.72
N TYR A 175 0.97 4.73 7.05
CA TYR A 175 0.28 4.15 8.21
C TYR A 175 1.26 3.48 9.16
N PHE A 176 1.18 3.85 10.44
CA PHE A 176 1.89 3.20 11.52
C PHE A 176 1.03 2.09 12.11
N ILE A 177 1.52 0.87 12.09
CA ILE A 177 0.74 -0.30 12.46
C ILE A 177 1.61 -1.37 13.15
N ARG A 178 0.97 -2.39 13.73
CA ARG A 178 1.57 -3.58 14.33
C ARG A 178 2.33 -3.29 15.62
N SER A 179 3.67 -3.20 15.57
CA SER A 179 4.50 -2.94 16.75
C SER A 179 4.29 -1.52 17.27
N GLY A 180 4.39 -1.33 18.60
CA GLY A 180 4.22 0.00 19.18
C GLY A 180 2.83 0.61 19.01
N LYS A 181 1.76 -0.19 18.93
CA LYS A 181 0.39 0.29 18.68
C LYS A 181 -0.07 1.46 19.56
N PRO A 182 0.21 1.50 20.88
CA PRO A 182 -0.17 2.65 21.71
C PRO A 182 0.52 3.94 21.28
N ARG A 183 1.67 3.85 20.61
CA ARG A 183 2.45 4.97 20.11
C ARG A 183 2.18 5.31 18.64
N ALA A 184 1.42 4.51 17.92
CA ALA A 184 1.15 4.76 16.50
C ALA A 184 0.58 6.16 16.20
N PRO A 185 -0.37 6.73 17.01
CA PRO A 185 -0.82 8.10 16.81
C PRO A 185 0.31 9.13 17.00
N HIS A 186 1.17 8.93 18.00
CA HIS A 186 2.31 9.83 18.23
C HIS A 186 3.34 9.78 17.08
N ALA A 187 3.57 8.59 16.54
CA ALA A 187 4.45 8.42 15.38
C ALA A 187 3.88 9.13 14.13
N ALA A 188 2.58 9.02 13.91
CA ALA A 188 1.91 9.71 12.81
C ALA A 188 1.98 11.24 12.96
N MET A 189 1.72 11.77 14.15
CA MET A 189 1.85 13.19 14.45
C MET A 189 3.28 13.68 14.26
N ALA A 190 4.27 12.96 14.80
CA ALA A 190 5.67 13.32 14.69
C ALA A 190 6.21 13.25 13.24
N LEU A 191 5.66 12.36 12.40
CA LEU A 191 5.94 12.36 10.97
C LEU A 191 5.29 13.56 10.28
N GLN A 192 4.02 13.86 10.61
CA GLN A 192 3.30 15.00 10.02
C GLN A 192 4.01 16.32 10.32
N GLU A 193 4.44 16.56 11.56
CA GLU A 193 5.21 17.74 11.94
C GLU A 193 6.46 17.95 11.06
N ARG A 194 7.15 16.87 10.68
CA ARG A 194 8.31 16.92 9.77
C ARG A 194 7.96 17.23 8.33
N LEU A 195 6.77 16.81 7.91
CA LEU A 195 6.26 17.11 6.58
C LEU A 195 5.83 18.57 6.46
N ASP A 196 5.26 19.12 7.52
CA ASP A 196 4.73 20.49 7.57
C ASP A 196 5.84 21.54 7.80
N ALA A 197 6.97 21.15 8.40
CA ALA A 197 8.08 22.05 8.75
C ALA A 197 9.07 22.37 7.59
N ALA A 198 8.80 21.92 6.37
CA ALA A 198 9.75 22.00 5.24
C ALA A 198 9.31 22.92 4.11
#